data_c8a52d72ed49bd78ce743994822410db
#
_entry.id   c8a52d72ed49bd78ce743994822410db
#
_cell.length_a   1.000
_cell.length_b   1.000
_cell.length_c   1.000
_cell.angle_alpha   90.00
_cell.angle_beta   90.00
_cell.angle_gamma   90.00
#
_symmetry.space_group_name_H-M   'P 1'
#
loop_
_entity.id
_entity.type
_entity.pdbx_description
1 polymer ?
#
loop_
_entity_poly.entity_id
_entity_poly.type
_entity_poly.pdbx_seq_one_letter_code
_entity_poly.pdbx_strand_id
1 'polypeptide(L)'
;MNGLKLRYLLADLEPVRGKVLDVGCGAGSVAKAVKRERPDLDVAACDVSRSALAIAAASPEGVVFRVAEAEKLPYSDGEFDAVWIFDVLEHVEKPELVLREVARVLRPGGRFHIVLPLEGQPWTLYRFIGCGTRWTAKRRHGGHIQVFSAERFSGLAAFCGLPVTATRWSYHFVLQVLDILYFTWLDWRGPVGGSVEDMAAERAGIAGSVMRAASMTVATLAWGEATLFADLPGGCGHFSCTRG
;
A
#
# COMPACT_ATOMS: atom_id res chain seq x y z
N MET A 1 -0.07 0.75 -11.75
CA MET A 1 0.28 1.34 -10.42
C MET A 1 1.16 0.45 -9.58
N ASN A 2 0.91 -0.85 -9.51
CA ASN A 2 1.75 -1.78 -8.74
C ASN A 2 3.24 -1.75 -9.16
N GLY A 3 3.55 -1.45 -10.42
CA GLY A 3 4.94 -1.35 -10.89
C GLY A 3 5.77 -0.25 -10.21
N LEU A 4 5.18 0.93 -9.90
CA LEU A 4 5.90 2.00 -9.22
C LEU A 4 6.14 1.68 -7.74
N LYS A 5 5.11 1.17 -7.05
CA LYS A 5 5.21 0.72 -5.65
C LYS A 5 6.29 -0.37 -5.51
N LEU A 6 6.27 -1.36 -6.41
CA LEU A 6 7.26 -2.44 -6.43
C LEU A 6 8.67 -1.91 -6.73
N ARG A 7 8.85 -0.99 -7.69
CA ARG A 7 10.14 -0.38 -8.02
C ARG A 7 10.77 0.30 -6.81
N TYR A 8 10.01 1.09 -6.05
CA TYR A 8 10.53 1.79 -4.88
C TYR A 8 10.83 0.80 -3.74
N LEU A 9 9.99 -0.22 -3.54
CA LEU A 9 10.26 -1.28 -2.59
C LEU A 9 11.56 -2.03 -2.95
N LEU A 10 11.73 -2.45 -4.20
CA LEU A 10 12.94 -3.18 -4.64
C LEU A 10 14.21 -2.34 -4.47
N ALA A 11 14.14 -1.02 -4.69
CA ALA A 11 15.27 -0.12 -4.42
C ALA A 11 15.64 -0.10 -2.91
N ASP A 12 14.65 -0.13 -2.02
CA ASP A 12 14.90 -0.21 -0.58
C ASP A 12 15.40 -1.59 -0.15
N LEU A 13 14.99 -2.65 -0.86
CA LEU A 13 15.44 -4.02 -0.61
C LEU A 13 16.80 -4.38 -1.24
N GLU A 14 17.37 -3.51 -2.07
CA GLU A 14 18.64 -3.79 -2.77
C GLU A 14 19.78 -4.23 -1.83
N PRO A 15 20.05 -3.56 -0.69
CA PRO A 15 21.09 -3.98 0.25
C PRO A 15 20.64 -5.08 1.22
N VAL A 16 19.35 -5.46 1.22
CA VAL A 16 18.79 -6.43 2.16
C VAL A 16 19.17 -7.85 1.76
N ARG A 17 19.49 -8.68 2.74
CA ARG A 17 19.71 -10.13 2.63
C ARG A 17 18.97 -10.82 3.77
N GLY A 18 18.49 -12.05 3.52
CA GLY A 18 17.83 -12.85 4.54
C GLY A 18 16.31 -12.79 4.50
N LYS A 19 15.67 -12.61 5.66
CA LYS A 19 14.21 -12.74 5.81
C LYS A 19 13.49 -11.41 5.65
N VAL A 20 12.39 -11.43 4.89
CA VAL A 20 11.55 -10.24 4.67
C VAL A 20 10.07 -10.57 4.86
N LEU A 21 9.27 -9.58 5.25
CA LEU A 21 7.84 -9.75 5.57
C LEU A 21 6.96 -8.75 4.83
N ASP A 22 5.92 -9.26 4.18
CA ASP A 22 4.79 -8.50 3.63
C ASP A 22 3.62 -8.52 4.63
N VAL A 23 3.27 -7.39 5.22
CA VAL A 23 2.15 -7.28 6.17
C VAL A 23 0.94 -6.67 5.47
N GLY A 24 -0.19 -7.40 5.47
CA GLY A 24 -1.37 -7.04 4.70
C GLY A 24 -1.23 -7.39 3.22
N CYS A 25 -0.72 -8.58 2.94
CA CYS A 25 -0.33 -9.01 1.59
C CYS A 25 -1.50 -9.29 0.64
N GLY A 26 -2.75 -9.36 1.14
CA GLY A 26 -3.92 -9.75 0.36
C GLY A 26 -3.71 -11.08 -0.38
N ALA A 27 -3.92 -11.10 -1.69
CA ALA A 27 -3.69 -12.28 -2.54
C ALA A 27 -2.20 -12.53 -2.88
N GLY A 28 -1.25 -11.82 -2.22
CA GLY A 28 0.18 -12.08 -2.29
C GLY A 28 0.88 -11.57 -3.54
N SER A 29 0.27 -10.66 -4.31
CA SER A 29 0.82 -10.20 -5.59
C SER A 29 2.19 -9.52 -5.45
N VAL A 30 2.37 -8.69 -4.42
CA VAL A 30 3.62 -7.97 -4.15
C VAL A 30 4.68 -8.93 -3.61
N ALA A 31 4.34 -9.77 -2.62
CA ALA A 31 5.26 -10.77 -2.07
C ALA A 31 5.82 -11.71 -3.14
N LYS A 32 4.95 -12.22 -4.03
CA LYS A 32 5.35 -13.06 -5.16
C LYS A 32 6.23 -12.31 -6.15
N ALA A 33 5.91 -11.05 -6.46
CA ALA A 33 6.72 -10.23 -7.34
C ALA A 33 8.11 -9.98 -6.74
N VAL A 34 8.20 -9.67 -5.43
CA VAL A 34 9.49 -9.54 -4.72
C VAL A 34 10.26 -10.86 -4.79
N LYS A 35 9.63 -12.01 -4.53
CA LYS A 35 10.30 -13.32 -4.59
C LYS A 35 10.85 -13.65 -5.98
N ARG A 36 10.15 -13.27 -7.04
CA ARG A 36 10.64 -13.44 -8.44
C ARG A 36 11.85 -12.57 -8.76
N GLU A 37 11.80 -11.29 -8.35
CA GLU A 37 12.89 -10.33 -8.59
C GLU A 37 14.10 -10.55 -7.64
N ARG A 38 13.85 -11.08 -6.47
CA ARG A 38 14.84 -11.32 -5.41
C ARG A 38 14.70 -12.76 -4.87
N PRO A 39 15.09 -13.78 -5.68
CA PRO A 39 15.03 -15.18 -5.29
C PRO A 39 15.94 -15.53 -4.09
N ASP A 40 16.91 -14.69 -3.81
CA ASP A 40 17.83 -14.76 -2.66
C ASP A 40 17.17 -14.45 -1.31
N LEU A 41 15.99 -13.80 -1.29
CA LEU A 41 15.29 -13.44 -0.06
C LEU A 41 14.34 -14.56 0.41
N ASP A 42 14.26 -14.76 1.72
CA ASP A 42 13.23 -15.58 2.36
C ASP A 42 11.99 -14.74 2.61
N VAL A 43 10.99 -14.87 1.75
CA VAL A 43 9.79 -14.03 1.77
C VAL A 43 8.68 -14.70 2.58
N ALA A 44 8.29 -14.07 3.68
CA ALA A 44 7.05 -14.34 4.40
C ALA A 44 6.00 -13.28 4.11
N ALA A 45 4.73 -13.64 4.24
CA ALA A 45 3.62 -12.72 4.03
C ALA A 45 2.45 -13.05 4.97
N CYS A 46 1.74 -12.03 5.43
CA CYS A 46 0.58 -12.25 6.27
C CYS A 46 -0.57 -11.29 5.94
N ASP A 47 -1.79 -11.77 6.20
CA ASP A 47 -3.02 -11.01 6.05
C ASP A 47 -4.08 -11.53 7.03
N VAL A 48 -5.04 -10.70 7.39
CA VAL A 48 -6.18 -11.10 8.22
C VAL A 48 -7.22 -11.89 7.41
N SER A 49 -7.28 -11.67 6.10
CA SER A 49 -8.25 -12.28 5.17
C SER A 49 -7.85 -13.70 4.79
N ARG A 50 -8.53 -14.69 5.37
CA ARG A 50 -8.36 -16.10 5.02
C ARG A 50 -8.69 -16.39 3.55
N SER A 51 -9.67 -15.70 2.98
CA SER A 51 -10.07 -15.85 1.57
C SER A 51 -8.99 -15.34 0.61
N ALA A 52 -8.41 -14.17 0.89
CA ALA A 52 -7.30 -13.63 0.11
C ALA A 52 -6.06 -14.54 0.19
N LEU A 53 -5.74 -15.04 1.38
CA LEU A 53 -4.62 -15.98 1.57
C LEU A 53 -4.85 -17.33 0.90
N ALA A 54 -6.09 -17.81 0.79
CA ALA A 54 -6.40 -19.03 0.02
C ALA A 54 -6.04 -18.86 -1.46
N ILE A 55 -6.31 -17.69 -2.04
CA ILE A 55 -5.90 -17.32 -3.42
C ILE A 55 -4.36 -17.24 -3.50
N ALA A 56 -3.73 -16.59 -2.53
CA ALA A 56 -2.27 -16.47 -2.48
C ALA A 56 -1.59 -17.85 -2.42
N ALA A 57 -2.07 -18.74 -1.56
CA ALA A 57 -1.51 -20.07 -1.32
C ALA A 57 -1.77 -21.06 -2.47
N ALA A 58 -2.75 -20.82 -3.35
CA ALA A 58 -2.99 -21.66 -4.52
C ALA A 58 -1.79 -21.70 -5.49
N SER A 59 -0.95 -20.64 -5.51
CA SER A 59 0.32 -20.61 -6.24
C SER A 59 1.34 -19.80 -5.41
N PRO A 60 2.01 -20.41 -4.42
CA PRO A 60 2.78 -19.68 -3.41
C PRO A 60 4.11 -19.11 -3.93
N GLU A 61 4.66 -19.64 -5.02
CA GLU A 61 5.90 -19.15 -5.67
C GLU A 61 7.10 -18.99 -4.70
N GLY A 62 7.18 -19.83 -3.67
CA GLY A 62 8.24 -19.75 -2.66
C GLY A 62 8.02 -18.73 -1.55
N VAL A 63 6.81 -18.18 -1.43
CA VAL A 63 6.40 -17.30 -0.33
C VAL A 63 5.68 -18.10 0.74
N VAL A 64 5.98 -17.83 2.02
CA VAL A 64 5.30 -18.46 3.17
C VAL A 64 4.17 -17.55 3.65
N PHE A 65 2.92 -17.99 3.47
CA PHE A 65 1.73 -17.22 3.86
C PHE A 65 1.19 -17.64 5.24
N ARG A 66 0.80 -16.65 6.06
CA ARG A 66 0.19 -16.86 7.39
C ARG A 66 -0.99 -15.94 7.61
N VAL A 67 -2.03 -16.43 8.31
CA VAL A 67 -3.12 -15.57 8.81
C VAL A 67 -2.62 -14.83 10.04
N ALA A 68 -2.68 -13.49 10.03
CA ALA A 68 -2.30 -12.68 11.18
C ALA A 68 -2.97 -11.30 11.12
N GLU A 69 -3.20 -10.72 12.30
CA GLU A 69 -3.53 -9.30 12.46
C GLU A 69 -2.24 -8.48 12.48
N ALA A 70 -2.25 -7.33 11.82
CA ALA A 70 -1.07 -6.46 11.74
C ALA A 70 -0.67 -5.89 13.11
N GLU A 71 -1.63 -5.76 14.04
CA GLU A 71 -1.43 -5.32 15.42
C GLU A 71 -0.82 -6.41 16.34
N LYS A 72 -0.73 -7.68 15.86
CA LYS A 72 -0.18 -8.80 16.62
C LYS A 72 0.43 -9.83 15.68
N LEU A 73 1.66 -9.60 15.29
CA LEU A 73 2.37 -10.47 14.34
C LEU A 73 2.90 -11.75 15.01
N PRO A 74 2.66 -12.94 14.43
CA PRO A 74 3.06 -14.23 15.00
C PRO A 74 4.53 -14.57 14.68
N TYR A 75 5.42 -13.61 14.91
CA TYR A 75 6.86 -13.70 14.64
C TYR A 75 7.67 -13.22 15.84
N SER A 76 8.91 -13.68 15.93
CA SER A 76 9.83 -13.32 17.02
C SER A 76 10.36 -11.91 16.87
N ASP A 77 10.86 -11.34 17.99
CA ASP A 77 11.54 -10.06 17.99
C ASP A 77 12.79 -10.15 17.11
N GLY A 78 12.97 -9.16 16.23
CA GLY A 78 14.16 -9.07 15.36
C GLY A 78 14.28 -10.18 14.32
N GLU A 79 13.18 -10.85 13.95
CA GLU A 79 13.21 -11.96 13.01
C GLU A 79 13.48 -11.54 11.57
N PHE A 80 13.14 -10.30 11.18
CA PHE A 80 13.19 -9.84 9.80
C PHE A 80 14.24 -8.76 9.54
N ASP A 81 14.88 -8.84 8.39
CA ASP A 81 15.82 -7.85 7.85
C ASP A 81 15.08 -6.67 7.22
N ALA A 82 13.92 -6.93 6.62
CA ALA A 82 13.01 -5.88 6.14
C ALA A 82 11.54 -6.28 6.29
N VAL A 83 10.68 -5.26 6.44
CA VAL A 83 9.22 -5.37 6.45
C VAL A 83 8.67 -4.34 5.50
N TRP A 84 7.57 -4.65 4.82
CA TRP A 84 6.79 -3.64 4.09
C TRP A 84 5.31 -3.77 4.33
N ILE A 85 4.62 -2.62 4.15
CA ILE A 85 3.16 -2.47 4.27
C ILE A 85 2.66 -1.64 3.09
N PHE A 86 1.66 -2.13 2.38
CA PHE A 86 1.01 -1.37 1.30
C PHE A 86 -0.48 -1.24 1.57
N ASP A 87 -0.95 -0.01 1.69
CA ASP A 87 -2.37 0.33 1.81
C ASP A 87 -3.08 -0.47 2.94
N VAL A 88 -2.52 -0.47 4.16
CA VAL A 88 -3.10 -1.15 5.35
C VAL A 88 -3.35 -0.17 6.50
N LEU A 89 -2.40 0.76 6.74
CA LEU A 89 -2.41 1.57 7.96
C LEU A 89 -3.62 2.50 8.05
N GLU A 90 -4.20 2.87 6.91
CA GLU A 90 -5.42 3.67 6.82
C GLU A 90 -6.70 2.92 7.22
N HIS A 91 -6.63 1.59 7.29
CA HIS A 91 -7.75 0.72 7.63
C HIS A 91 -7.79 0.27 9.08
N VAL A 92 -6.71 0.50 9.85
CA VAL A 92 -6.60 0.03 11.23
C VAL A 92 -7.01 1.10 12.25
N GLU A 93 -7.63 0.70 13.34
CA GLU A 93 -8.05 1.63 14.39
C GLU A 93 -6.86 2.23 15.16
N LYS A 94 -5.82 1.42 15.38
CA LYS A 94 -4.66 1.75 16.22
C LYS A 94 -3.35 1.59 15.42
N PRO A 95 -3.04 2.52 14.50
CA PRO A 95 -1.86 2.42 13.65
C PRO A 95 -0.54 2.37 14.43
N GLU A 96 -0.52 2.92 15.65
CA GLU A 96 0.65 2.83 16.53
C GLU A 96 0.96 1.39 16.98
N LEU A 97 -0.04 0.52 17.13
CA LEU A 97 0.19 -0.89 17.46
C LEU A 97 0.84 -1.63 16.30
N VAL A 98 0.37 -1.37 15.07
CA VAL A 98 0.98 -1.95 13.87
C VAL A 98 2.43 -1.54 13.74
N LEU A 99 2.74 -0.24 13.89
CA LEU A 99 4.11 0.26 13.79
C LEU A 99 5.02 -0.28 14.90
N ARG A 100 4.51 -0.46 16.12
CA ARG A 100 5.26 -1.12 17.22
C ARG A 100 5.55 -2.59 16.92
N GLU A 101 4.59 -3.32 16.36
CA GLU A 101 4.81 -4.71 15.94
C GLU A 101 5.83 -4.81 14.80
N VAL A 102 5.75 -3.91 13.80
CA VAL A 102 6.77 -3.81 12.75
C VAL A 102 8.16 -3.56 13.37
N ALA A 103 8.25 -2.57 14.28
CA ALA A 103 9.52 -2.30 14.96
C ALA A 103 10.01 -3.51 15.78
N ARG A 104 9.11 -4.25 16.43
CA ARG A 104 9.46 -5.44 17.23
C ARG A 104 10.04 -6.55 16.35
N VAL A 105 9.38 -6.88 15.25
CA VAL A 105 9.79 -8.01 14.40
C VAL A 105 10.98 -7.68 13.48
N LEU A 106 11.26 -6.41 13.21
CA LEU A 106 12.47 -5.99 12.51
C LEU A 106 13.70 -6.15 13.43
N ARG A 107 14.83 -6.56 12.89
CA ARG A 107 16.12 -6.46 13.60
C ARG A 107 16.57 -5.00 13.77
N PRO A 108 17.43 -4.67 14.73
CA PRO A 108 18.07 -3.35 14.79
C PRO A 108 18.76 -3.03 13.46
N GLY A 109 18.55 -1.82 12.93
CA GLY A 109 19.00 -1.42 11.61
C GLY A 109 18.24 -2.03 10.44
N GLY A 110 17.19 -2.83 10.69
CA GLY A 110 16.30 -3.40 9.67
C GLY A 110 15.50 -2.32 8.93
N ARG A 111 15.11 -2.61 7.69
CA ARG A 111 14.42 -1.66 6.81
C ARG A 111 12.91 -1.82 6.87
N PHE A 112 12.21 -0.71 6.92
CA PHE A 112 10.76 -0.68 6.79
C PHE A 112 10.36 0.19 5.60
N HIS A 113 9.56 -0.36 4.69
CA HIS A 113 8.99 0.37 3.56
C HIS A 113 7.47 0.41 3.70
N ILE A 114 6.88 1.58 3.59
CA ILE A 114 5.42 1.71 3.61
C ILE A 114 4.91 2.58 2.48
N VAL A 115 3.83 2.14 1.85
CA VAL A 115 3.02 2.95 0.94
C VAL A 115 1.73 3.32 1.65
N LEU A 116 1.44 4.62 1.71
CA LEU A 116 0.35 5.16 2.50
C LEU A 116 -0.40 6.26 1.73
N PRO A 117 -1.73 6.15 1.57
CA PRO A 117 -2.56 7.25 1.09
C PRO A 117 -2.52 8.43 2.06
N LEU A 118 -2.35 9.64 1.52
CA LEU A 118 -2.15 10.87 2.29
C LEU A 118 -3.27 11.88 2.03
N GLU A 119 -4.51 11.51 2.36
CA GLU A 119 -5.68 12.38 2.14
C GLU A 119 -5.63 13.66 3.00
N GLY A 120 -4.86 13.67 4.08
CA GLY A 120 -4.63 14.84 4.92
C GLY A 120 -3.48 15.75 4.47
N GLN A 121 -2.78 15.39 3.38
CA GLN A 121 -1.62 16.13 2.91
C GLN A 121 -2.00 17.51 2.41
N PRO A 122 -1.33 18.60 2.86
CA PRO A 122 -1.50 19.94 2.33
C PRO A 122 -1.28 19.99 0.80
N TRP A 123 -1.97 20.90 0.13
CA TRP A 123 -1.84 21.14 -1.32
C TRP A 123 -2.25 19.95 -2.23
N THR A 124 -3.00 18.99 -1.70
CA THR A 124 -3.63 17.93 -2.49
C THR A 124 -5.10 18.27 -2.77
N LEU A 125 -5.66 17.69 -3.85
CA LEU A 125 -7.09 17.83 -4.14
C LEU A 125 -7.95 17.25 -3.02
N TYR A 126 -7.50 16.20 -2.34
CA TYR A 126 -8.18 15.63 -1.17
C TYR A 126 -8.39 16.66 -0.06
N ARG A 127 -7.39 17.50 0.19
CA ARG A 127 -7.49 18.57 1.20
C ARG A 127 -8.52 19.61 0.79
N PHE A 128 -8.56 20.01 -0.50
CA PHE A 128 -9.53 21.00 -1.00
C PHE A 128 -10.97 20.52 -0.90
N ILE A 129 -11.25 19.25 -1.21
CA ILE A 129 -12.60 18.70 -1.09
C ILE A 129 -12.97 18.33 0.35
N GLY A 130 -12.04 18.40 1.31
CA GLY A 130 -12.24 18.05 2.71
C GLY A 130 -12.39 16.54 2.92
N CYS A 131 -11.49 15.74 2.33
CA CYS A 131 -11.47 14.30 2.51
C CYS A 131 -11.43 13.92 4.00
N GLY A 132 -12.25 12.96 4.39
CA GLY A 132 -12.41 12.53 5.79
C GLY A 132 -13.36 13.39 6.63
N THR A 133 -13.75 14.58 6.17
CA THR A 133 -14.68 15.47 6.87
C THR A 133 -15.93 15.78 6.04
N ARG A 134 -15.80 16.59 5.01
CA ARG A 134 -16.90 16.94 4.10
C ARG A 134 -17.15 15.88 3.04
N TRP A 135 -16.08 15.29 2.49
CA TRP A 135 -16.12 14.22 1.52
C TRP A 135 -15.67 12.92 2.16
N THR A 136 -16.61 12.01 2.41
CA THR A 136 -16.39 10.76 3.16
C THR A 136 -16.53 9.51 2.30
N ALA A 137 -16.56 9.65 0.97
CA ALA A 137 -16.74 8.55 0.04
C ALA A 137 -15.68 7.46 0.19
N LYS A 138 -14.41 7.82 0.36
CA LYS A 138 -13.32 6.85 0.64
C LYS A 138 -13.52 6.09 1.94
N ARG A 139 -14.00 6.74 3.00
CA ARG A 139 -14.32 6.07 4.25
C ARG A 139 -15.45 5.04 4.06
N ARG A 140 -16.49 5.41 3.31
CA ARG A 140 -17.67 4.55 3.10
C ARG A 140 -17.39 3.37 2.17
N HIS A 141 -16.66 3.59 1.08
CA HIS A 141 -16.45 2.60 0.01
C HIS A 141 -15.05 1.99 0.02
N GLY A 142 -14.04 2.73 0.49
CA GLY A 142 -12.65 2.27 0.57
C GLY A 142 -12.25 1.79 1.96
N GLY A 143 -13.07 2.02 3.01
CA GLY A 143 -12.75 1.62 4.38
C GLY A 143 -11.62 2.43 5.03
N HIS A 144 -11.26 3.61 4.49
CA HIS A 144 -10.21 4.47 5.07
C HIS A 144 -10.75 5.17 6.31
N ILE A 145 -10.48 4.60 7.48
CA ILE A 145 -10.88 5.16 8.78
C ILE A 145 -9.87 6.18 9.32
N GLN A 146 -8.62 6.12 8.83
CA GLN A 146 -7.57 7.08 9.17
C GLN A 146 -7.32 8.05 8.01
N VAL A 147 -7.02 9.29 8.35
CA VAL A 147 -6.58 10.32 7.39
C VAL A 147 -5.16 10.73 7.76
N PHE A 148 -4.21 10.38 6.91
CA PHE A 148 -2.79 10.70 7.12
C PHE A 148 -2.33 11.92 6.32
N SER A 149 -1.35 12.63 6.89
CA SER A 149 -0.39 13.47 6.20
C SER A 149 1.01 12.90 6.41
N ALA A 150 1.98 13.31 5.60
CA ALA A 150 3.37 12.87 5.77
C ALA A 150 3.92 13.23 7.15
N GLU A 151 3.59 14.42 7.65
CA GLU A 151 4.00 14.88 8.98
C GLU A 151 3.43 13.98 10.09
N ARG A 152 2.11 13.71 10.05
CA ARG A 152 1.45 12.82 11.03
C ARG A 152 2.08 11.43 11.01
N PHE A 153 2.29 10.86 9.83
CA PHE A 153 2.92 9.54 9.70
C PHE A 153 4.35 9.55 10.22
N SER A 154 5.19 10.51 9.80
CA SER A 154 6.59 10.58 10.21
C SER A 154 6.76 10.74 11.71
N GLY A 155 5.91 11.56 12.35
CA GLY A 155 5.90 11.70 13.81
C GLY A 155 5.52 10.41 14.52
N LEU A 156 4.49 9.70 14.02
CA LEU A 156 4.05 8.42 14.58
C LEU A 156 5.10 7.32 14.39
N ALA A 157 5.69 7.23 13.21
CA ALA A 157 6.74 6.25 12.90
C ALA A 157 7.99 6.46 13.77
N ALA A 158 8.44 7.71 13.92
CA ALA A 158 9.57 8.04 14.78
C ALA A 158 9.28 7.71 16.26
N PHE A 159 8.07 7.98 16.76
CA PHE A 159 7.64 7.61 18.10
C PHE A 159 7.67 6.09 18.33
N CYS A 160 7.41 5.30 17.29
CA CYS A 160 7.47 3.83 17.34
C CYS A 160 8.89 3.25 17.06
N GLY A 161 9.93 4.07 16.95
CA GLY A 161 11.31 3.62 16.69
C GLY A 161 11.60 3.32 15.21
N LEU A 162 10.81 3.88 14.30
CA LEU A 162 10.93 3.73 12.85
C LEU A 162 11.09 5.10 12.15
N PRO A 163 12.16 5.86 12.43
CA PRO A 163 12.35 7.17 11.80
C PRO A 163 12.39 7.04 10.27
N VAL A 164 11.72 7.97 9.59
CA VAL A 164 11.72 8.08 8.13
C VAL A 164 13.08 8.56 7.66
N THR A 165 13.69 7.82 6.73
CA THR A 165 15.00 8.12 6.14
C THR A 165 14.90 8.68 4.72
N ALA A 166 13.84 8.32 3.99
CA ALA A 166 13.56 8.86 2.67
C ALA A 166 12.05 8.84 2.39
N THR A 167 11.60 9.77 1.57
CA THR A 167 10.21 9.84 1.10
C THR A 167 10.20 10.05 -0.40
N ARG A 168 9.35 9.30 -1.09
CA ARG A 168 9.01 9.53 -2.50
C ARG A 168 7.50 9.66 -2.60
N TRP A 169 7.03 10.29 -3.68
CA TRP A 169 5.62 10.65 -3.79
C TRP A 169 5.01 10.10 -5.06
N SER A 170 3.72 9.90 -5.01
CA SER A 170 2.88 9.54 -6.17
C SER A 170 1.46 10.10 -5.97
N TYR A 171 0.55 9.84 -6.90
CA TYR A 171 -0.81 10.41 -6.86
C TYR A 171 -0.80 11.94 -6.79
N HIS A 172 -0.14 12.59 -7.76
CA HIS A 172 -0.09 14.05 -7.79
C HIS A 172 -1.42 14.64 -8.25
N PHE A 173 -1.68 14.74 -9.53
CA PHE A 173 -2.92 15.34 -10.02
C PHE A 173 -3.86 14.33 -10.68
N VAL A 174 -3.39 13.62 -11.72
CA VAL A 174 -4.22 12.73 -12.54
C VAL A 174 -4.91 11.65 -11.69
N LEU A 175 -4.14 10.98 -10.85
CA LEU A 175 -4.70 9.91 -10.02
C LEU A 175 -5.61 10.41 -8.91
N GLN A 176 -5.36 11.59 -8.34
CA GLN A 176 -6.28 12.19 -7.36
C GLN A 176 -7.63 12.53 -7.99
N VAL A 177 -7.63 13.13 -9.20
CA VAL A 177 -8.88 13.43 -9.92
C VAL A 177 -9.66 12.16 -10.19
N LEU A 178 -9.01 11.12 -10.73
CA LEU A 178 -9.68 9.87 -11.05
C LEU A 178 -10.22 9.16 -9.81
N ASP A 179 -9.48 9.16 -8.73
CA ASP A 179 -9.86 8.58 -7.46
C ASP A 179 -11.07 9.29 -6.84
N ILE A 180 -11.05 10.63 -6.84
CA ILE A 180 -12.18 11.45 -6.38
C ILE A 180 -13.43 11.20 -7.23
N LEU A 181 -13.31 11.19 -8.56
CA LEU A 181 -14.40 10.91 -9.47
C LEU A 181 -14.95 9.50 -9.25
N TYR A 182 -14.10 8.50 -9.09
CA TYR A 182 -14.48 7.11 -8.86
C TYR A 182 -15.27 6.94 -7.55
N PHE A 183 -14.77 7.43 -6.44
CA PHE A 183 -15.46 7.33 -5.15
C PHE A 183 -16.72 8.18 -5.07
N THR A 184 -16.74 9.34 -5.74
CA THR A 184 -17.96 10.16 -5.85
C THR A 184 -19.03 9.46 -6.69
N TRP A 185 -18.62 8.78 -7.77
CA TRP A 185 -19.52 7.97 -8.58
C TRP A 185 -20.11 6.79 -7.80
N LEU A 186 -19.28 6.09 -7.00
CA LEU A 186 -19.76 5.03 -6.11
C LEU A 186 -20.80 5.57 -5.11
N ASP A 187 -20.56 6.75 -4.59
CA ASP A 187 -21.44 7.42 -3.65
C ASP A 187 -22.81 7.77 -4.27
N TRP A 188 -22.79 8.24 -5.53
CA TRP A 188 -23.99 8.58 -6.28
C TRP A 188 -24.78 7.34 -6.71
N ARG A 189 -24.11 6.26 -7.12
CA ARG A 189 -24.75 5.02 -7.60
C ARG A 189 -25.37 4.20 -6.47
N GLY A 190 -24.98 4.42 -5.23
CA GLY A 190 -25.34 3.58 -4.09
C GLY A 190 -24.51 2.28 -4.01
N PRO A 191 -24.71 1.47 -2.95
CA PRO A 191 -23.92 0.26 -2.74
C PRO A 191 -24.08 -0.72 -3.91
N VAL A 192 -23.01 -0.99 -4.61
CA VAL A 192 -22.90 -2.04 -5.63
C VAL A 192 -22.42 -3.30 -4.92
N GLY A 193 -23.20 -4.36 -4.97
CA GLY A 193 -22.75 -5.67 -4.49
C GLY A 193 -21.66 -6.20 -5.41
N GLY A 194 -20.46 -6.35 -4.90
CA GLY A 194 -19.29 -6.88 -5.61
C GLY A 194 -18.05 -6.00 -5.46
N SER A 195 -16.86 -6.63 -5.45
CA SER A 195 -15.59 -5.90 -5.46
C SER A 195 -15.30 -5.29 -6.84
N VAL A 196 -14.40 -4.29 -6.91
CA VAL A 196 -13.92 -3.72 -8.19
C VAL A 196 -13.30 -4.81 -9.08
N GLU A 197 -12.75 -5.85 -8.47
CA GLU A 197 -12.17 -7.01 -9.16
C GLU A 197 -13.24 -7.88 -9.82
N ASP A 198 -14.41 -8.04 -9.19
CA ASP A 198 -15.56 -8.76 -9.76
C ASP A 198 -16.12 -8.02 -10.98
N MET A 199 -16.16 -6.68 -10.93
CA MET A 199 -16.59 -5.84 -12.04
C MET A 199 -15.63 -5.86 -13.23
N ALA A 200 -14.34 -6.08 -13.00
CA ALA A 200 -13.32 -6.19 -14.04
C ALA A 200 -13.33 -7.56 -14.73
N ALA A 201 -13.71 -8.63 -14.00
CA ALA A 201 -13.76 -9.99 -14.51
C ALA A 201 -14.95 -10.25 -15.47
N GLU A 202 -16.06 -9.54 -15.31
CA GLU A 202 -17.30 -9.78 -16.08
C GLU A 202 -17.33 -9.23 -17.51
N ARG A 203 -16.34 -8.46 -17.96
CA ARG A 203 -16.39 -7.77 -19.27
C ARG A 203 -15.44 -8.39 -20.30
N ALA A 204 -15.86 -9.51 -20.88
CA ALA A 204 -15.30 -10.02 -22.13
C ALA A 204 -15.89 -9.25 -23.34
N GLY A 205 -15.02 -8.80 -24.31
CA GLY A 205 -15.46 -8.19 -25.55
C GLY A 205 -14.75 -6.87 -25.89
N ILE A 206 -15.22 -6.18 -26.93
CA ILE A 206 -14.63 -4.92 -27.45
C ILE A 206 -14.62 -3.84 -26.35
N ALA A 207 -15.68 -3.74 -25.53
CA ALA A 207 -15.74 -2.82 -24.40
C ALA A 207 -14.63 -3.08 -23.36
N GLY A 208 -14.29 -4.34 -23.12
CA GLY A 208 -13.16 -4.72 -22.24
C GLY A 208 -11.79 -4.34 -22.85
N SER A 209 -11.65 -4.40 -24.18
CA SER A 209 -10.41 -3.99 -24.85
C SER A 209 -10.21 -2.47 -24.82
N VAL A 210 -11.27 -1.70 -25.04
CA VAL A 210 -11.25 -0.23 -24.93
C VAL A 210 -10.95 0.19 -23.49
N MET A 211 -11.58 -0.46 -22.49
CA MET A 211 -11.29 -0.18 -21.08
C MET A 211 -9.85 -0.54 -20.69
N ARG A 212 -9.30 -1.65 -21.18
CA ARG A 212 -7.88 -1.98 -20.95
C ARG A 212 -6.95 -0.94 -21.58
N ALA A 213 -7.21 -0.52 -22.82
CA ALA A 213 -6.42 0.52 -23.49
C ALA A 213 -6.48 1.86 -22.72
N ALA A 214 -7.68 2.28 -22.29
CA ALA A 214 -7.86 3.48 -21.47
C ALA A 214 -7.14 3.36 -20.13
N SER A 215 -7.21 2.20 -19.45
CA SER A 215 -6.52 1.98 -18.18
C SER A 215 -4.98 1.98 -18.37
N MET A 216 -4.46 1.46 -19.47
CA MET A 216 -3.03 1.52 -19.81
C MET A 216 -2.57 2.96 -20.06
N THR A 217 -3.36 3.76 -20.80
CA THR A 217 -3.04 5.18 -21.03
C THR A 217 -3.01 5.96 -19.72
N VAL A 218 -4.02 5.78 -18.88
CA VAL A 218 -4.07 6.40 -17.54
C VAL A 218 -2.88 5.95 -16.68
N ALA A 219 -2.57 4.66 -16.68
CA ALA A 219 -1.44 4.13 -15.94
C ALA A 219 -0.10 4.71 -16.42
N THR A 220 0.06 4.90 -17.74
CA THR A 220 1.27 5.51 -18.33
C THR A 220 1.39 6.98 -17.95
N LEU A 221 0.29 7.75 -18.05
CA LEU A 221 0.28 9.16 -17.64
C LEU A 221 0.57 9.32 -16.16
N ALA A 222 -0.06 8.51 -15.33
CA ALA A 222 0.15 8.49 -13.88
C ALA A 222 1.58 8.07 -13.49
N TRP A 223 2.16 7.13 -14.23
CA TRP A 223 3.56 6.74 -14.04
C TRP A 223 4.52 7.85 -14.46
N GLY A 224 4.27 8.50 -15.59
CA GLY A 224 5.04 9.67 -16.05
C GLY A 224 4.98 10.82 -15.06
N GLU A 225 3.77 11.17 -14.59
CA GLU A 225 3.56 12.19 -13.56
C GLU A 225 4.30 11.85 -12.26
N ALA A 226 4.17 10.63 -11.76
CA ALA A 226 4.83 10.20 -10.54
C ALA A 226 6.37 10.16 -10.66
N THR A 227 6.89 9.94 -11.87
CA THR A 227 8.34 9.96 -12.11
C THR A 227 8.88 11.38 -12.18
N LEU A 228 8.16 12.30 -12.85
CA LEU A 228 8.53 13.71 -12.97
C LEU A 228 8.44 14.45 -11.64
N PHE A 229 7.49 14.11 -10.81
CA PHE A 229 7.18 14.79 -9.55
C PHE A 229 7.47 13.96 -8.30
N ALA A 230 8.33 12.93 -8.41
CA ALA A 230 8.62 12.00 -7.32
C ALA A 230 9.08 12.67 -6.01
N ASP A 231 9.71 13.84 -6.12
CA ASP A 231 10.22 14.63 -4.99
C ASP A 231 9.22 15.69 -4.51
N LEU A 232 8.10 15.90 -5.21
CA LEU A 232 7.06 16.84 -4.82
C LEU A 232 5.95 16.14 -4.04
N PRO A 233 5.44 16.75 -2.95
CA PRO A 233 4.35 16.18 -2.17
C PRO A 233 3.13 15.83 -3.02
N GLY A 234 2.67 14.57 -2.89
CA GLY A 234 1.51 14.02 -3.57
C GLY A 234 0.49 13.40 -2.62
N GLY A 235 -0.55 12.82 -3.15
CA GLY A 235 -1.63 12.16 -2.39
C GLY A 235 -1.29 10.76 -1.89
N CYS A 236 -0.10 10.24 -2.19
CA CYS A 236 0.40 8.96 -1.70
C CYS A 236 1.89 9.06 -1.41
N GLY A 237 2.29 8.65 -0.22
CA GLY A 237 3.68 8.62 0.23
C GLY A 237 4.26 7.20 0.19
N HIS A 238 5.50 7.11 -0.27
CA HIS A 238 6.35 5.93 -0.20
C HIS A 238 7.48 6.26 0.78
N PHE A 239 7.39 5.73 1.98
CA PHE A 239 8.33 6.05 3.05
C PHE A 239 9.29 4.90 3.26
N SER A 240 10.58 5.21 3.26
CA SER A 240 11.64 4.32 3.71
C SER A 240 11.99 4.69 5.14
N CYS A 241 11.98 3.72 6.04
CA CYS A 241 12.30 3.89 7.44
C CYS A 241 13.38 2.88 7.84
N THR A 242 14.09 3.14 8.93
CA THR A 242 15.06 2.20 9.49
C THR A 242 14.77 2.03 10.98
N ARG A 243 14.76 0.79 11.48
CA ARG A 243 14.63 0.54 12.92
C ARG A 243 15.88 1.07 13.64
N GLY A 244 15.65 1.99 14.59
CA GLY A 244 16.70 2.48 15.51
C GLY A 244 17.22 1.41 16.46
#